data_f679aadc6f14a28b0536762e7e2d5b81
#
_entry.id   f679aadc6f14a28b0536762e7e2d5b81
#
_cell.length_a   1.000
_cell.length_b   1.000
_cell.length_c   1.000
_cell.angle_alpha   90.00
_cell.angle_beta   90.00
_cell.angle_gamma   90.00
#
_symmetry.space_group_name_H-M   'P 1'
#
loop_
_entity.id
_entity.type
_entity.pdbx_description
1 polymer ?
#
loop_
_entity_poly.entity_id
_entity_poly.type
_entity_poly.pdbx_seq_one_letter_code
_entity_poly.pdbx_strand_id
1 'polypeptide(L)'
;GTLFTRVLPEFMIQGGAPDSRNAPAGARCGFGDRNSEIMPEIRPHHFNKRGALAAPRQNDDINPQKKSDMSQFYIVQGKVYTSGELDTLEMIANQDIKEKAMQKFFYPVRAELRMQKASNKREYQKRLRKINAQVDSMVRATPGHLLFTKEQRKAYTTEGGCHHLDGNYTVYGELIEGFDVLDIIAGQPRDEYDRPKKDIRIIQLTIDN
;
A
#
# COMPACT_ATOMS: atom_id res chain seq x y z
N GLY A 1 4.26 -21.40 17.33
CA GLY A 1 3.60 -22.67 17.04
C GLY A 1 2.43 -22.57 16.06
N THR A 2 1.98 -21.37 15.67
CA THR A 2 0.99 -21.12 14.60
C THR A 2 1.64 -21.25 13.22
N LEU A 3 0.85 -21.22 12.16
CA LEU A 3 1.31 -21.34 10.79
C LEU A 3 1.32 -20.00 10.07
N PHE A 4 2.12 -19.90 8.99
CA PHE A 4 1.83 -18.97 7.91
C PHE A 4 0.67 -19.56 7.09
N THR A 5 -0.47 -18.88 7.14
CA THR A 5 -1.73 -19.36 6.58
C THR A 5 -2.03 -18.80 5.20
N ARG A 6 -1.33 -17.73 4.79
CA ARG A 6 -1.44 -17.11 3.49
C ARG A 6 -0.12 -16.53 3.05
N VAL A 7 0.37 -16.92 1.87
CA VAL A 7 1.63 -16.42 1.32
C VAL A 7 1.47 -16.07 -0.15
N LEU A 8 1.94 -14.89 -0.54
CA LEU A 8 1.93 -14.44 -1.93
C LEU A 8 3.26 -13.78 -2.26
N PRO A 9 3.97 -14.25 -3.30
CA PRO A 9 5.13 -13.55 -3.81
C PRO A 9 4.75 -12.15 -4.31
N GLU A 10 5.69 -11.22 -4.21
CA GLU A 10 5.53 -9.80 -4.53
C GLU A 10 4.45 -9.07 -3.70
N PHE A 11 3.96 -9.70 -2.62
CA PHE A 11 2.93 -9.14 -1.76
C PHE A 11 3.30 -9.28 -0.29
N MET A 12 2.92 -10.40 0.38
CA MET A 12 3.13 -10.55 1.82
C MET A 12 3.08 -12.03 2.26
N ILE A 13 3.54 -12.28 3.48
CA ILE A 13 3.26 -13.51 4.22
C ILE A 13 2.42 -13.19 5.44
N GLN A 14 1.35 -13.94 5.68
CA GLN A 14 0.42 -13.75 6.81
C GLN A 14 0.37 -15.00 7.67
N GLY A 15 0.40 -14.80 8.99
CA GLY A 15 0.37 -15.88 9.96
C GLY A 15 -0.10 -15.42 11.33
N GLY A 16 0.07 -16.28 12.33
CA GLY A 16 -0.29 -15.98 13.72
C GLY A 16 -1.66 -16.49 14.15
N ALA A 17 -2.58 -16.72 13.24
CA ALA A 17 -3.95 -17.12 13.54
C ALA A 17 -4.04 -18.28 14.53
N PRO A 18 -4.77 -18.15 15.65
CA PRO A 18 -4.83 -19.18 16.70
C PRO A 18 -5.35 -20.52 16.21
N ASP A 19 -6.31 -20.51 15.28
CA ASP A 19 -6.93 -21.70 14.67
C ASP A 19 -5.93 -22.52 13.83
N SER A 20 -4.82 -21.92 13.43
CA SER A 20 -3.77 -22.60 12.66
C SER A 20 -2.84 -23.48 13.51
N ARG A 21 -2.84 -23.32 14.84
CA ARG A 21 -1.89 -24.00 15.74
C ARG A 21 -1.96 -25.52 15.63
N ASN A 22 -3.16 -26.05 15.56
CA ASN A 22 -3.44 -27.50 15.52
C ASN A 22 -4.22 -27.88 14.26
N ALA A 23 -4.19 -27.04 13.22
CA ALA A 23 -4.91 -27.34 11.99
C ALA A 23 -4.32 -28.60 11.31
N PRO A 24 -5.16 -29.54 10.86
CA PRO A 24 -4.70 -30.64 10.03
C PRO A 24 -4.05 -30.15 8.74
N ALA A 25 -3.12 -30.93 8.21
CA ALA A 25 -2.48 -30.61 6.94
C ALA A 25 -3.53 -30.40 5.84
N GLY A 26 -3.42 -29.30 5.10
CA GLY A 26 -4.35 -28.93 4.03
C GLY A 26 -5.72 -28.39 4.48
N ALA A 27 -6.04 -28.38 5.78
CA ALA A 27 -7.31 -27.80 6.26
C ALA A 27 -7.29 -26.27 6.16
N ARG A 28 -8.43 -25.66 5.83
CA ARG A 28 -8.57 -24.20 5.88
C ARG A 28 -8.39 -23.70 7.31
N CYS A 29 -7.56 -22.70 7.47
CA CYS A 29 -7.30 -22.00 8.73
C CYS A 29 -6.89 -20.54 8.42
N GLY A 30 -6.64 -19.75 9.47
CA GLY A 30 -6.28 -18.34 9.27
C GLY A 30 -7.50 -17.43 9.32
N PHE A 31 -8.56 -17.83 10.00
CA PHE A 31 -9.77 -17.02 10.15
C PHE A 31 -9.61 -15.90 11.20
N GLY A 32 -8.54 -16.00 12.02
CA GLY A 32 -8.30 -15.06 13.09
C GLY A 32 -9.26 -15.19 14.27
N ASP A 33 -9.23 -14.19 15.14
CA ASP A 33 -10.14 -14.09 16.28
C ASP A 33 -10.80 -12.70 16.29
N ARG A 34 -12.10 -12.65 16.00
CA ARG A 34 -12.87 -11.40 15.99
C ARG A 34 -12.93 -10.69 17.35
N ASN A 35 -12.69 -11.41 18.45
CA ASN A 35 -12.60 -10.80 19.78
C ASN A 35 -11.26 -10.04 19.97
N SER A 36 -10.31 -10.21 19.07
CA SER A 36 -9.01 -9.53 19.06
C SER A 36 -8.99 -8.29 18.17
N GLU A 37 -10.13 -7.77 17.73
CA GLU A 37 -10.22 -6.57 16.92
C GLU A 37 -10.01 -5.30 17.76
N ILE A 38 -9.10 -4.43 17.31
CA ILE A 38 -8.84 -3.11 17.92
C ILE A 38 -8.99 -1.99 16.89
N MET A 39 -9.19 -0.77 17.39
CA MET A 39 -9.26 0.41 16.51
C MET A 39 -7.95 0.60 15.74
N PRO A 40 -8.01 1.06 14.48
CA PRO A 40 -6.82 1.21 13.66
C PRO A 40 -5.92 2.33 14.17
N GLU A 41 -4.61 2.12 14.09
CA GLU A 41 -3.58 3.12 14.36
C GLU A 41 -2.78 3.42 13.08
N ILE A 42 -3.48 3.86 12.04
CA ILE A 42 -2.90 4.16 10.74
C ILE A 42 -2.12 5.47 10.80
N ARG A 43 -0.83 5.41 10.55
CA ARG A 43 0.09 6.57 10.58
C ARG A 43 0.70 6.80 9.21
N PRO A 44 0.67 8.01 8.64
CA PRO A 44 1.18 8.28 7.30
C PRO A 44 2.67 7.97 7.08
N HIS A 45 3.48 8.01 8.15
CA HIS A 45 4.91 7.71 8.11
C HIS A 45 5.24 6.22 8.30
N HIS A 46 4.25 5.41 8.71
CA HIS A 46 4.34 3.96 8.76
C HIS A 46 3.62 3.39 7.55
N PHE A 47 4.36 3.13 6.49
CA PHE A 47 3.83 2.64 5.22
C PHE A 47 4.35 1.23 4.91
N ASN A 48 3.67 0.54 4.00
CA ASN A 48 3.89 -0.87 3.71
C ASN A 48 5.12 -1.11 2.82
N LYS A 49 6.29 -0.62 3.21
CA LYS A 49 7.58 -0.97 2.59
C LYS A 49 7.90 -2.45 2.82
N ARG A 50 8.87 -2.99 2.08
CA ARG A 50 9.40 -4.33 2.33
C ARG A 50 9.83 -4.49 3.79
N GLY A 51 9.42 -5.58 4.42
CA GLY A 51 9.65 -5.85 5.83
C GLY A 51 8.64 -5.22 6.80
N ALA A 52 7.73 -4.35 6.35
CA ALA A 52 6.71 -3.78 7.24
C ALA A 52 5.90 -4.90 7.90
N LEU A 53 5.77 -4.85 9.23
CA LEU A 53 4.95 -5.73 10.06
C LEU A 53 3.63 -5.03 10.37
N ALA A 54 2.52 -5.63 9.97
CA ALA A 54 1.23 -4.97 10.06
C ALA A 54 0.09 -5.95 10.42
N ALA A 55 -1.02 -5.39 10.88
CA ALA A 55 -2.20 -6.14 11.25
C ALA A 55 -3.15 -6.30 10.05
N PRO A 56 -3.59 -7.53 9.72
CA PRO A 56 -4.63 -7.75 8.73
C PRO A 56 -5.99 -7.27 9.27
N ARG A 57 -6.94 -7.11 8.36
CA ARG A 57 -8.32 -6.73 8.67
C ARG A 57 -9.29 -7.23 7.61
N GLN A 58 -10.57 -7.25 7.95
CA GLN A 58 -11.65 -7.49 6.99
C GLN A 58 -11.81 -6.30 6.03
N ASN A 59 -12.39 -6.55 4.85
CA ASN A 59 -12.69 -5.54 3.85
C ASN A 59 -13.62 -4.44 4.39
N ASP A 60 -13.60 -3.27 3.78
CA ASP A 60 -14.37 -2.10 4.20
C ASP A 60 -15.88 -2.35 4.25
N ASP A 61 -16.43 -3.22 3.39
CA ASP A 61 -17.85 -3.61 3.40
C ASP A 61 -18.26 -4.32 4.70
N ILE A 62 -17.34 -5.07 5.31
CA ILE A 62 -17.57 -5.81 6.56
C ILE A 62 -17.07 -5.00 7.75
N ASN A 63 -15.99 -4.25 7.55
CA ASN A 63 -15.29 -3.51 8.59
C ASN A 63 -15.00 -2.07 8.16
N PRO A 64 -16.04 -1.22 8.06
CA PRO A 64 -15.89 0.17 7.64
C PRO A 64 -15.05 1.02 8.61
N GLN A 65 -14.91 0.58 9.86
CA GLN A 65 -14.05 1.22 10.86
C GLN A 65 -12.58 0.84 10.73
N LYS A 66 -12.24 -0.04 9.76
CA LYS A 66 -10.86 -0.52 9.52
C LYS A 66 -10.17 -1.12 10.75
N LYS A 67 -10.93 -1.72 11.67
CA LYS A 67 -10.40 -2.36 12.86
C LYS A 67 -9.37 -3.43 12.47
N SER A 68 -8.30 -3.49 13.21
CA SER A 68 -7.19 -4.44 13.02
C SER A 68 -7.46 -5.72 13.78
N ASP A 69 -7.22 -6.88 13.16
CA ASP A 69 -7.20 -8.18 13.82
C ASP A 69 -5.81 -8.42 14.43
N MET A 70 -5.72 -8.35 15.76
CA MET A 70 -4.47 -8.54 16.50
C MET A 70 -4.14 -10.00 16.80
N SER A 71 -4.98 -10.93 16.40
CA SER A 71 -4.67 -12.37 16.48
C SER A 71 -3.75 -12.87 15.37
N GLN A 72 -3.53 -12.03 14.36
CA GLN A 72 -2.74 -12.29 13.18
C GLN A 72 -1.80 -11.12 12.87
N PHE A 73 -0.83 -11.40 12.00
CA PHE A 73 0.04 -10.37 11.43
C PHE A 73 0.35 -10.70 9.97
N TYR A 74 0.82 -9.72 9.23
CA TYR A 74 1.49 -9.96 7.97
C TYR A 74 2.81 -9.21 7.90
N ILE A 75 3.75 -9.75 7.11
CA ILE A 75 5.03 -9.13 6.80
C ILE A 75 5.07 -8.89 5.29
N VAL A 76 5.31 -7.67 4.90
CA VAL A 76 5.36 -7.27 3.49
C VAL A 76 6.62 -7.79 2.82
N GLN A 77 6.48 -8.59 1.78
CA GLN A 77 7.56 -8.84 0.83
C GLN A 77 7.60 -7.72 -0.21
N GLY A 78 6.47 -7.49 -0.87
CA GLY A 78 6.30 -6.46 -1.88
C GLY A 78 7.15 -6.66 -3.13
N LYS A 79 7.02 -5.74 -4.07
CA LYS A 79 7.87 -5.65 -5.26
C LYS A 79 8.60 -4.32 -5.31
N VAL A 80 9.72 -4.28 -6.03
CA VAL A 80 10.43 -3.03 -6.35
C VAL A 80 9.77 -2.38 -7.56
N TYR A 81 9.52 -1.09 -7.47
CA TYR A 81 8.94 -0.27 -8.53
C TYR A 81 10.01 0.57 -9.21
N THR A 82 9.84 0.88 -10.47
CA THR A 82 10.56 1.96 -11.13
C THR A 82 9.90 3.32 -10.80
N SER A 83 10.64 4.42 -10.89
CA SER A 83 10.04 5.75 -10.73
C SER A 83 8.89 6.01 -11.70
N GLY A 84 9.01 5.50 -12.95
CA GLY A 84 7.96 5.63 -13.96
C GLY A 84 6.67 4.86 -13.62
N GLU A 85 6.79 3.69 -12.97
CA GLU A 85 5.62 2.96 -12.47
C GLU A 85 4.91 3.76 -11.36
N LEU A 86 5.67 4.35 -10.40
CA LEU A 86 5.07 5.17 -9.36
C LEU A 86 4.39 6.43 -9.93
N ASP A 87 5.00 7.09 -10.93
CA ASP A 87 4.40 8.23 -11.63
C ASP A 87 3.09 7.82 -12.35
N THR A 88 3.07 6.63 -12.94
CA THR A 88 1.88 6.08 -13.61
C THR A 88 0.77 5.79 -12.60
N LEU A 89 1.10 5.22 -11.44
CA LEU A 89 0.14 4.99 -10.37
C LEU A 89 -0.47 6.29 -9.85
N GLU A 90 0.33 7.31 -9.58
CA GLU A 90 -0.16 8.65 -9.21
C GLU A 90 -1.06 9.26 -10.32
N MET A 91 -0.66 9.11 -11.56
CA MET A 91 -1.44 9.63 -12.70
C MET A 91 -2.81 8.98 -12.79
N ILE A 92 -2.87 7.63 -12.71
CA ILE A 92 -4.11 6.86 -12.80
C ILE A 92 -5.01 7.17 -11.59
N ALA A 93 -4.47 7.10 -10.39
CA ALA A 93 -5.24 7.32 -9.16
C ALA A 93 -5.84 8.74 -9.08
N ASN A 94 -5.15 9.73 -9.64
CA ASN A 94 -5.59 11.13 -9.59
C ASN A 94 -6.30 11.61 -10.86
N GLN A 95 -6.57 10.73 -11.84
CA GLN A 95 -7.09 11.12 -13.16
C GLN A 95 -8.37 11.94 -13.06
N ASP A 96 -9.37 11.47 -12.32
CA ASP A 96 -10.66 12.14 -12.17
C ASP A 96 -10.55 13.48 -11.42
N ILE A 97 -9.69 13.52 -10.41
CA ILE A 97 -9.43 14.73 -9.62
C ILE A 97 -8.77 15.78 -10.53
N LYS A 98 -7.79 15.36 -11.30
CA LYS A 98 -7.05 16.22 -12.23
C LYS A 98 -7.94 16.74 -13.35
N GLU A 99 -8.81 15.90 -13.89
CA GLU A 99 -9.78 16.32 -14.93
C GLU A 99 -10.74 17.40 -14.38
N LYS A 100 -11.28 17.22 -13.18
CA LYS A 100 -12.11 18.25 -12.51
C LYS A 100 -11.34 19.56 -12.28
N ALA A 101 -10.07 19.46 -11.90
CA ALA A 101 -9.20 20.64 -11.74
C ALA A 101 -8.93 21.33 -13.08
N MET A 102 -8.70 20.58 -14.16
CA MET A 102 -8.52 21.12 -15.50
C MET A 102 -9.79 21.80 -16.01
N GLN A 103 -10.97 21.24 -15.78
CA GLN A 103 -12.26 21.85 -16.08
C GLN A 103 -12.43 23.21 -15.36
N LYS A 104 -11.94 23.32 -14.13
CA LYS A 104 -12.04 24.54 -13.35
C LYS A 104 -11.03 25.62 -13.75
N PHE A 105 -9.78 25.26 -14.00
CA PHE A 105 -8.68 26.24 -14.12
C PHE A 105 -8.13 26.39 -15.53
N PHE A 106 -8.14 25.36 -16.36
CA PHE A 106 -7.52 25.37 -17.68
C PHE A 106 -8.53 25.60 -18.81
N TYR A 107 -9.60 24.83 -18.87
CA TYR A 107 -10.51 24.89 -20.02
C TYR A 107 -11.20 26.24 -20.22
N PRO A 108 -11.60 27.01 -19.16
CA PRO A 108 -12.19 28.32 -19.35
C PRO A 108 -11.28 29.32 -20.03
N VAL A 109 -9.96 29.19 -19.88
CA VAL A 109 -8.94 30.10 -20.40
C VAL A 109 -8.15 29.55 -21.59
N ARG A 110 -8.51 28.35 -22.06
CA ARG A 110 -7.77 27.62 -23.12
C ARG A 110 -7.63 28.44 -24.42
N ALA A 111 -8.68 29.13 -24.85
CA ALA A 111 -8.65 29.96 -26.09
C ALA A 111 -7.67 31.12 -25.97
N GLU A 112 -7.71 31.85 -24.85
CA GLU A 112 -6.78 32.93 -24.55
C GLU A 112 -5.33 32.45 -24.49
N LEU A 113 -5.09 31.32 -23.81
CA LEU A 113 -3.76 30.70 -23.73
C LEU A 113 -3.21 30.34 -25.11
N ARG A 114 -4.08 29.88 -26.04
CA ARG A 114 -3.68 29.57 -27.43
C ARG A 114 -3.20 30.83 -28.16
N MET A 115 -3.90 31.94 -28.00
CA MET A 115 -3.50 33.24 -28.60
C MET A 115 -2.20 33.77 -27.97
N GLN A 116 -2.08 33.71 -26.64
CA GLN A 116 -0.86 34.12 -25.94
C GLN A 116 0.36 33.27 -26.33
N LYS A 117 0.20 31.98 -26.58
CA LYS A 117 1.30 31.12 -27.03
C LYS A 117 1.92 31.62 -28.34
N ALA A 118 1.10 32.15 -29.25
CA ALA A 118 1.55 32.69 -30.54
C ALA A 118 2.16 34.10 -30.43
N SER A 119 1.59 34.96 -29.56
CA SER A 119 1.96 36.38 -29.48
C SER A 119 3.00 36.69 -28.39
N ASN A 120 2.95 35.99 -27.24
CA ASN A 120 3.83 36.24 -26.10
C ASN A 120 4.14 34.96 -25.33
N LYS A 121 5.16 34.25 -25.79
CA LYS A 121 5.59 32.97 -25.22
C LYS A 121 5.95 33.03 -23.72
N ARG A 122 6.52 34.16 -23.26
CA ARG A 122 6.93 34.35 -21.85
C ARG A 122 5.71 34.47 -20.95
N GLU A 123 4.72 35.28 -21.33
CA GLU A 123 3.49 35.45 -20.54
C GLU A 123 2.64 34.17 -20.57
N TYR A 124 2.56 33.49 -21.71
CA TYR A 124 1.96 32.14 -21.81
C TYR A 124 2.56 31.16 -20.81
N GLN A 125 3.89 31.05 -20.74
CA GLN A 125 4.55 30.13 -19.80
C GLN A 125 4.28 30.50 -18.34
N LYS A 126 4.28 31.79 -18.01
CA LYS A 126 3.97 32.28 -16.66
C LYS A 126 2.55 31.90 -16.24
N ARG A 127 1.57 32.14 -17.14
CA ARG A 127 0.17 31.82 -16.88
C ARG A 127 -0.06 30.32 -16.77
N LEU A 128 0.56 29.53 -17.65
CA LEU A 128 0.49 28.06 -17.60
C LEU A 128 1.04 27.49 -16.28
N ARG A 129 2.18 28.01 -15.80
CA ARG A 129 2.73 27.62 -14.49
C ARG A 129 1.76 27.92 -13.35
N LYS A 130 1.08 29.07 -13.38
CA LYS A 130 0.08 29.44 -12.38
C LYS A 130 -1.12 28.46 -12.40
N ILE A 131 -1.61 28.12 -13.58
CA ILE A 131 -2.71 27.16 -13.75
C ILE A 131 -2.29 25.77 -13.25
N ASN A 132 -1.11 25.29 -13.64
CA ASN A 132 -0.61 24.00 -13.16
C ASN A 132 -0.49 23.97 -11.62
N ALA A 133 0.02 25.06 -11.02
CA ALA A 133 0.08 25.17 -9.55
C ALA A 133 -1.32 25.12 -8.88
N GLN A 134 -2.35 25.70 -9.52
CA GLN A 134 -3.73 25.62 -9.03
C GLN A 134 -4.30 24.20 -9.18
N VAL A 135 -4.01 23.51 -10.29
CA VAL A 135 -4.39 22.11 -10.51
C VAL A 135 -3.73 21.22 -9.45
N ASP A 136 -2.42 21.35 -9.27
CA ASP A 136 -1.66 20.57 -8.27
C ASP A 136 -2.16 20.83 -6.84
N SER A 137 -2.46 22.08 -6.52
CA SER A 137 -3.04 22.46 -5.23
C SER A 137 -4.40 21.80 -5.00
N MET A 138 -5.26 21.77 -6.01
CA MET A 138 -6.56 21.12 -5.92
C MET A 138 -6.42 19.59 -5.78
N VAL A 139 -5.50 18.97 -6.51
CA VAL A 139 -5.22 17.53 -6.37
C VAL A 139 -4.82 17.22 -4.93
N ARG A 140 -3.85 17.96 -4.38
CA ARG A 140 -3.38 17.75 -2.99
C ARG A 140 -4.45 17.99 -1.92
N ALA A 141 -5.38 18.90 -2.17
CA ALA A 141 -6.45 19.22 -1.23
C ALA A 141 -7.64 18.24 -1.31
N THR A 142 -7.71 17.42 -2.35
CA THR A 142 -8.84 16.49 -2.54
C THR A 142 -8.60 15.19 -1.78
N PRO A 143 -9.51 14.75 -0.90
CA PRO A 143 -9.40 13.46 -0.23
C PRO A 143 -9.29 12.30 -1.22
N GLY A 144 -8.48 11.30 -0.89
CA GLY A 144 -8.27 10.11 -1.72
C GLY A 144 -7.25 10.30 -2.86
N HIS A 145 -6.57 11.47 -2.94
CA HIS A 145 -5.44 11.60 -3.86
C HIS A 145 -4.28 10.67 -3.49
N LEU A 146 -3.54 10.22 -4.48
CA LEU A 146 -2.31 9.46 -4.30
C LEU A 146 -1.10 10.31 -4.70
N LEU A 147 -0.23 10.62 -3.74
CA LEU A 147 1.05 11.26 -3.99
C LEU A 147 2.09 10.65 -3.05
N PHE A 148 3.06 9.96 -3.63
CA PHE A 148 4.13 9.36 -2.84
C PHE A 148 5.08 10.43 -2.28
N THR A 149 5.40 10.32 -1.00
CA THR A 149 6.46 11.14 -0.37
C THR A 149 7.83 10.74 -0.93
N LYS A 150 8.85 11.55 -0.65
CA LYS A 150 10.23 11.23 -1.05
C LYS A 150 10.71 9.93 -0.41
N GLU A 151 10.34 9.70 0.83
CA GLU A 151 10.66 8.51 1.61
C GLU A 151 9.99 7.27 1.01
N GLN A 152 8.69 7.35 0.70
CA GLN A 152 7.97 6.26 0.04
C GLN A 152 8.56 5.96 -1.34
N ARG A 153 8.83 6.98 -2.16
CA ARG A 153 9.46 6.78 -3.48
C ARG A 153 10.82 6.10 -3.34
N LYS A 154 11.66 6.55 -2.40
CA LYS A 154 12.95 5.91 -2.15
C LYS A 154 12.75 4.45 -1.76
N ALA A 155 11.95 4.15 -0.75
CA ALA A 155 11.72 2.78 -0.28
C ALA A 155 11.18 1.88 -1.40
N TYR A 156 10.12 2.33 -2.09
CA TYR A 156 9.49 1.53 -3.15
C TYR A 156 10.38 1.30 -4.38
N THR A 157 11.33 2.20 -4.65
CA THR A 157 12.26 2.03 -5.79
C THR A 157 13.55 1.30 -5.43
N THR A 158 13.86 1.09 -4.15
CA THR A 158 15.08 0.40 -3.71
C THR A 158 14.79 -0.92 -3.00
N GLU A 159 13.94 -0.91 -1.99
CA GLU A 159 13.59 -2.07 -1.16
C GLU A 159 12.33 -2.77 -1.64
N GLY A 160 11.38 -1.99 -2.17
CA GLY A 160 10.07 -2.46 -2.57
C GLY A 160 9.00 -2.26 -1.50
N GLY A 161 7.81 -2.82 -1.77
CA GLY A 161 6.68 -2.78 -0.85
C GLY A 161 5.33 -2.95 -1.53
N CYS A 162 4.26 -2.61 -0.80
CA CYS A 162 2.87 -2.75 -1.22
C CYS A 162 2.10 -1.44 -1.03
N HIS A 163 2.34 -0.46 -1.91
CA HIS A 163 1.78 0.88 -1.79
C HIS A 163 0.24 0.93 -1.65
N HIS A 164 -0.47 -0.06 -2.22
CA HIS A 164 -1.93 -0.11 -2.18
C HIS A 164 -2.50 -0.41 -0.78
N LEU A 165 -1.66 -0.82 0.17
CA LEU A 165 -2.03 -1.01 1.58
C LEU A 165 -1.86 0.27 2.40
N ASP A 166 -1.16 1.27 1.89
CA ASP A 166 -0.88 2.51 2.61
C ASP A 166 -2.16 3.27 2.95
N GLY A 167 -2.23 3.79 4.17
CA GLY A 167 -3.42 4.48 4.67
C GLY A 167 -4.63 3.58 4.96
N ASN A 168 -4.48 2.26 4.82
CA ASN A 168 -5.56 1.29 5.00
C ASN A 168 -5.30 0.23 6.08
N TYR A 169 -4.05 0.05 6.50
CA TYR A 169 -3.64 -0.96 7.47
C TYR A 169 -2.73 -0.35 8.53
N THR A 170 -2.83 -0.87 9.76
CA THR A 170 -1.95 -0.49 10.86
C THR A 170 -0.61 -1.19 10.71
N VAL A 171 0.44 -0.43 10.44
CA VAL A 171 1.83 -0.89 10.49
C VAL A 171 2.37 -0.55 11.87
N TYR A 172 2.86 -1.55 12.60
CA TYR A 172 3.30 -1.39 13.99
C TYR A 172 4.72 -1.90 14.27
N GLY A 173 5.40 -2.38 13.25
CA GLY A 173 6.78 -2.83 13.36
C GLY A 173 7.42 -3.04 11.98
N GLU A 174 8.64 -3.51 11.99
CA GLU A 174 9.35 -3.89 10.77
C GLU A 174 10.30 -5.07 11.01
N LEU A 175 10.51 -5.86 9.99
CA LEU A 175 11.50 -6.92 9.97
C LEU A 175 12.89 -6.27 9.86
N ILE A 176 13.79 -6.60 10.78
CA ILE A 176 15.16 -6.11 10.78
C ILE A 176 16.15 -7.17 10.28
N GLU A 177 15.82 -8.45 10.44
CA GLU A 177 16.61 -9.59 9.98
C GLU A 177 15.69 -10.69 9.41
N GLY A 178 16.24 -11.61 8.55
CA GLY A 178 15.49 -12.72 7.98
C GLY A 178 14.73 -12.39 6.70
N PHE A 179 15.19 -11.41 5.93
CA PHE A 179 14.60 -11.07 4.63
C PHE A 179 14.70 -12.20 3.59
N ASP A 180 15.74 -13.03 3.67
CA ASP A 180 15.89 -14.25 2.89
C ASP A 180 14.84 -15.31 3.28
N VAL A 181 14.53 -15.44 4.58
CA VAL A 181 13.47 -16.30 5.07
C VAL A 181 12.09 -15.82 4.60
N LEU A 182 11.84 -14.50 4.63
CA LEU A 182 10.65 -13.88 4.08
C LEU A 182 10.44 -14.27 2.61
N ASP A 183 11.49 -14.18 1.79
CA ASP A 183 11.44 -14.53 0.37
C ASP A 183 11.20 -16.03 0.15
N ILE A 184 11.87 -16.87 0.92
CA ILE A 184 11.68 -18.34 0.86
C ILE A 184 10.23 -18.71 1.19
N ILE A 185 9.64 -18.10 2.22
CA ILE A 185 8.25 -18.36 2.64
C ILE A 185 7.28 -17.85 1.58
N ALA A 186 7.44 -16.61 1.09
CA ALA A 186 6.55 -16.01 0.10
C ALA A 186 6.55 -16.79 -1.23
N GLY A 187 7.69 -17.40 -1.60
CA GLY A 187 7.84 -18.19 -2.82
C GLY A 187 7.34 -19.63 -2.73
N GLN A 188 6.78 -20.08 -1.60
CA GLN A 188 6.35 -21.46 -1.46
C GLN A 188 5.13 -21.79 -2.34
N PRO A 189 5.04 -23.04 -2.87
CA PRO A 189 3.85 -23.51 -3.56
C PRO A 189 2.62 -23.42 -2.64
N ARG A 190 1.53 -22.82 -3.15
CA ARG A 190 0.29 -22.56 -2.43
C ARG A 190 -0.91 -23.20 -3.11
N ASP A 191 -1.99 -23.36 -2.37
CA ASP A 191 -3.29 -23.80 -2.86
C ASP A 191 -4.13 -22.63 -3.42
N GLU A 192 -5.39 -22.90 -3.73
CA GLU A 192 -6.34 -21.91 -4.26
C GLU A 192 -6.72 -20.79 -3.27
N TYR A 193 -6.41 -20.97 -1.98
CA TYR A 193 -6.62 -19.98 -0.91
C TYR A 193 -5.33 -19.27 -0.47
N ASP A 194 -4.28 -19.38 -1.28
CA ASP A 194 -2.94 -18.85 -0.99
C ASP A 194 -2.27 -19.50 0.25
N ARG A 195 -2.78 -20.62 0.76
CA ARG A 195 -2.15 -21.37 1.84
C ARG A 195 -0.94 -22.16 1.29
N PRO A 196 0.22 -22.18 1.96
CA PRO A 196 1.32 -23.06 1.61
C PRO A 196 0.86 -24.52 1.58
N LYS A 197 1.17 -25.23 0.48
CA LYS A 197 0.84 -26.67 0.36
C LYS A 197 1.54 -27.55 1.41
N LYS A 198 2.71 -27.11 1.87
CA LYS A 198 3.40 -27.68 3.04
C LYS A 198 3.30 -26.69 4.18
N ASP A 199 2.88 -27.14 5.35
CA ASP A 199 2.75 -26.28 6.52
C ASP A 199 4.08 -25.64 6.89
N ILE A 200 4.07 -24.32 7.04
CA ILE A 200 5.21 -23.53 7.49
C ILE A 200 4.88 -23.00 8.88
N ARG A 201 5.55 -23.59 9.87
CA ARG A 201 5.29 -23.32 11.28
C ARG A 201 6.24 -22.23 11.81
N ILE A 202 5.67 -21.27 12.51
CA ILE A 202 6.43 -20.24 13.21
C ILE A 202 7.03 -20.88 14.47
N ILE A 203 8.33 -21.06 14.47
CA ILE A 203 9.07 -21.61 15.62
C ILE A 203 9.41 -20.49 16.59
N GLN A 204 9.97 -19.38 16.07
CA GLN A 204 10.39 -18.26 16.88
C GLN A 204 10.33 -16.96 16.06
N LEU A 205 9.88 -15.90 16.70
CA LEU A 205 10.06 -14.51 16.30
C LEU A 205 10.65 -13.79 17.52
N THR A 206 11.70 -13.03 17.31
CA THR A 206 12.35 -12.22 18.36
C THR A 206 11.98 -10.76 18.14
N ILE A 207 11.70 -10.05 19.21
CA ILE A 207 11.43 -8.60 19.18
C ILE A 207 12.64 -7.92 19.79
N ASP A 208 13.27 -7.05 19.02
CA ASP A 208 14.28 -6.11 19.53
C ASP A 208 13.58 -4.86 20.03
N ASN A 209 13.95 -4.43 21.25
CA ASN A 209 13.42 -3.24 21.93
C ASN A 209 14.36 -2.05 21.78
#